data_598780e70489675181d9196146ae0b3b
#
_entry.id   598780e70489675181d9196146ae0b3b
#
_cell.length_a   1.000
_cell.length_b   1.000
_cell.length_c   1.000
_cell.angle_alpha   90.00
_cell.angle_beta   90.00
_cell.angle_gamma   90.00
#
_symmetry.space_group_name_H-M   'P 1'
#
loop_
_entity.id
_entity.type
_entity.pdbx_description
1 polymer ?
#
loop_
_entity_poly.entity_id
_entity_poly.type
_entity_poly.pdbx_seq_one_letter_code
_entity_poly.pdbx_strand_id
1 'polypeptide(L)'
;MFVVDTFHGLADYLLGNYETAADWSRKSIRQNPKFMYSNFNLVAACGQLGQLDETGEALTAAGRLQPDISEEFFRSAWALTDPADMDHFLEGLRKAGVLES
;
A
#
# COMPACT_ATOMS: atom_id res chain seq x y z
N MET A 1 8.45 14.62 5.77
CA MET A 1 7.50 14.99 4.71
C MET A 1 6.82 13.73 4.20
N PHE A 2 5.52 13.76 4.00
CA PHE A 2 4.73 12.55 3.71
C PHE A 2 5.14 11.83 2.42
N VAL A 3 5.61 12.56 1.41
CA VAL A 3 6.06 11.93 0.15
C VAL A 3 7.30 11.08 0.40
N VAL A 4 8.26 11.60 1.13
CA VAL A 4 9.49 10.88 1.49
C VAL A 4 9.15 9.65 2.34
N ASP A 5 8.26 9.83 3.32
CA ASP A 5 7.82 8.73 4.19
C ASP A 5 7.14 7.63 3.38
N THR A 6 6.37 8.01 2.35
CA THR A 6 5.72 7.04 1.46
C THR A 6 6.74 6.22 0.69
N PHE A 7 7.79 6.84 0.16
CA PHE A 7 8.85 6.11 -0.54
C PHE A 7 9.64 5.21 0.39
N HIS A 8 9.93 5.65 1.62
CA HIS A 8 10.56 4.80 2.63
C HIS A 8 9.71 3.58 2.93
N GLY A 9 8.40 3.78 3.07
CA GLY A 9 7.48 2.67 3.31
C GLY A 9 7.48 1.66 2.18
N LEU A 10 7.43 2.13 0.94
CA LEU A 10 7.46 1.24 -0.22
C LEU A 10 8.79 0.47 -0.29
N ALA A 11 9.91 1.15 -0.05
CA ALA A 11 11.23 0.51 -0.06
C ALA A 11 11.31 -0.60 0.99
N ASP A 12 10.86 -0.33 2.22
CA ASP A 12 10.84 -1.34 3.28
C ASP A 12 9.91 -2.50 2.94
N TYR A 13 8.77 -2.21 2.33
CA TYR A 13 7.86 -3.25 1.86
C TYR A 13 8.57 -4.20 0.89
N LEU A 14 9.26 -3.66 -0.09
CA LEU A 14 9.97 -4.46 -1.09
C LEU A 14 11.10 -5.29 -0.50
N LEU A 15 11.68 -4.81 0.60
CA LEU A 15 12.72 -5.56 1.34
C LEU A 15 12.13 -6.62 2.28
N GLY A 16 10.81 -6.71 2.38
CA GLY A 16 10.15 -7.65 3.29
C GLY A 16 9.98 -7.14 4.71
N ASN A 17 10.30 -5.87 4.96
CA ASN A 17 10.18 -5.25 6.29
C ASN A 17 8.78 -4.66 6.45
N TYR A 18 7.77 -5.52 6.51
CA TYR A 18 6.37 -5.09 6.44
C TYR A 18 5.92 -4.26 7.62
N GLU A 19 6.39 -4.54 8.83
CA GLU A 19 6.03 -3.73 10.00
C GLU A 19 6.59 -2.31 9.89
N THR A 20 7.85 -2.19 9.50
CA THR A 20 8.47 -0.87 9.27
C THR A 20 7.79 -0.15 8.11
N ALA A 21 7.45 -0.87 7.05
CA ALA A 21 6.70 -0.32 5.92
C ALA A 21 5.35 0.25 6.37
N ALA A 22 4.64 -0.49 7.22
CA ALA A 22 3.36 -0.02 7.77
C ALA A 22 3.54 1.22 8.62
N ASP A 23 4.59 1.27 9.44
CA ASP A 23 4.87 2.45 10.29
C ASP A 23 5.13 3.70 9.46
N TRP A 24 5.94 3.60 8.41
CA TRP A 24 6.18 4.72 7.50
C TRP A 24 4.88 5.18 6.83
N SER A 25 4.06 4.21 6.41
CA SER A 25 2.78 4.51 5.75
C SER A 25 1.83 5.22 6.72
N ARG A 26 1.75 4.77 7.96
CA ARG A 26 0.92 5.42 9.00
C ARG A 26 1.38 6.85 9.24
N LYS A 27 2.69 7.07 9.30
CA LYS A 27 3.26 8.41 9.48
C LYS A 27 2.89 9.31 8.31
N SER A 28 2.99 8.82 7.09
CA SER A 28 2.61 9.55 5.89
C SER A 28 1.12 9.92 5.91
N ILE A 29 0.27 8.98 6.29
CA ILE A 29 -1.19 9.19 6.36
C ILE A 29 -1.52 10.27 7.40
N ARG A 30 -0.83 10.29 8.55
CA ARG A 30 -1.06 11.33 9.55
C ARG A 30 -0.72 12.72 9.02
N GLN A 31 0.27 12.83 8.14
CA GLN A 31 0.66 14.11 7.55
C GLN A 31 -0.29 14.53 6.42
N ASN A 32 -0.75 13.57 5.64
CA ASN A 32 -1.69 13.82 4.54
C ASN A 32 -2.60 12.61 4.31
N PRO A 33 -3.78 12.57 4.96
CA PRO A 33 -4.69 11.43 4.83
C PRO A 33 -5.25 11.23 3.43
N LYS A 34 -5.16 12.22 2.56
CA LYS A 34 -5.69 12.16 1.20
C LYS A 34 -4.70 11.63 0.17
N PHE A 35 -3.46 11.33 0.58
CA PHE A 35 -2.44 10.81 -0.33
C PHE A 35 -2.66 9.31 -0.51
N MET A 36 -3.26 8.92 -1.64
CA MET A 36 -3.67 7.53 -1.86
C MET A 36 -2.51 6.53 -1.84
N TYR A 37 -1.31 6.93 -2.26
CA TYR A 37 -0.15 6.04 -2.31
C TYR A 37 0.19 5.48 -0.93
N SER A 38 0.20 6.32 0.10
CA SER A 38 0.48 5.86 1.45
C SER A 38 -0.64 4.95 1.98
N ASN A 39 -1.89 5.24 1.64
CA ASN A 39 -3.01 4.41 2.05
C ASN A 39 -2.90 3.00 1.46
N PHE A 40 -2.63 2.87 0.17
CA PHE A 40 -2.48 1.56 -0.46
C PHE A 40 -1.19 0.85 -0.03
N ASN A 41 -0.11 1.59 0.22
CA ASN A 41 1.10 0.98 0.78
C ASN A 41 0.83 0.36 2.15
N LEU A 42 0.03 1.03 2.98
CA LEU A 42 -0.38 0.47 4.27
C LEU A 42 -1.23 -0.79 4.07
N VAL A 43 -2.18 -0.75 3.14
CA VAL A 43 -3.02 -1.92 2.84
C VAL A 43 -2.15 -3.11 2.44
N ALA A 44 -1.19 -2.91 1.55
CA ALA A 44 -0.30 -3.98 1.10
C ALA A 44 0.54 -4.54 2.25
N ALA A 45 1.11 -3.68 3.08
CA ALA A 45 1.91 -4.11 4.23
C ALA A 45 1.06 -4.89 5.24
N CYS A 46 -0.13 -4.39 5.56
CA CYS A 46 -1.04 -5.07 6.47
C CYS A 46 -1.53 -6.41 5.91
N GLY A 47 -1.72 -6.49 4.59
CA GLY A 47 -2.06 -7.74 3.93
C GLY A 47 -0.99 -8.80 4.15
N GLN A 48 0.28 -8.44 4.01
CA GLN A 48 1.40 -9.36 4.26
C GLN A 48 1.49 -9.75 5.74
N LEU A 49 1.17 -8.84 6.65
CA LEU A 49 1.21 -9.10 8.09
C LEU A 49 -0.03 -9.84 8.62
N GLY A 50 -1.09 -9.93 7.83
CA GLY A 50 -2.34 -10.54 8.26
C GLY A 50 -3.15 -9.70 9.24
N GLN A 51 -2.92 -8.38 9.30
CA GLN A 51 -3.61 -7.46 10.21
C GLN A 51 -4.92 -6.98 9.58
N LEU A 52 -5.92 -7.83 9.57
CA LEU A 52 -7.14 -7.63 8.80
C LEU A 52 -7.99 -6.45 9.27
N ASP A 53 -8.01 -6.16 10.56
CA ASP A 53 -8.81 -5.03 11.10
C ASP A 53 -8.26 -3.70 10.57
N GLU A 54 -6.97 -3.50 10.68
CA GLU A 54 -6.33 -2.27 10.17
C GLU A 54 -6.41 -2.21 8.65
N THR A 55 -6.29 -3.35 7.98
CA THR A 55 -6.45 -3.44 6.52
C THR A 55 -7.83 -2.92 6.10
N GLY A 56 -8.88 -3.30 6.80
CA GLY A 56 -10.24 -2.87 6.50
C GLY A 56 -10.39 -1.36 6.58
N GLU A 57 -9.85 -0.74 7.63
CA GLU A 57 -9.89 0.71 7.79
C GLU A 57 -9.10 1.43 6.70
N ALA A 58 -7.88 0.96 6.43
CA ALA A 58 -7.03 1.54 5.40
C ALA A 58 -7.65 1.38 4.02
N LEU A 59 -8.24 0.24 3.73
CA LEU A 59 -8.92 -0.01 2.46
C LEU A 59 -10.12 0.90 2.27
N THR A 60 -10.92 1.12 3.31
CA THR A 60 -12.06 2.04 3.27
C THR A 60 -11.60 3.45 2.91
N ALA A 61 -10.55 3.93 3.58
CA ALA A 61 -9.99 5.25 3.31
C ALA A 61 -9.43 5.35 1.89
N ALA A 62 -8.69 4.34 1.45
CA ALA A 62 -8.10 4.31 0.12
C ALA A 62 -9.18 4.27 -0.98
N GLY A 63 -10.23 3.49 -0.75
CA GLY A 63 -11.35 3.37 -1.70
C GLY A 63 -12.12 4.66 -1.90
N ARG A 64 -12.15 5.53 -0.89
CA ARG A 64 -12.75 6.86 -1.02
C ARG A 64 -11.91 7.78 -1.90
N LEU A 65 -10.60 7.60 -1.88
CA LEU A 65 -9.67 8.40 -2.68
C LEU A 65 -9.58 7.90 -4.11
N GLN A 66 -9.71 6.60 -4.30
CA GLN A 66 -9.61 5.95 -5.60
C GLN A 66 -10.63 4.81 -5.70
N PRO A 67 -11.82 5.09 -6.27
CA PRO A 67 -12.86 4.07 -6.38
C PRO A 67 -12.58 2.99 -7.41
N ASP A 68 -11.81 3.30 -8.45
CA ASP A 68 -11.48 2.35 -9.52
C ASP A 68 -10.22 1.59 -9.16
N ILE A 69 -10.38 0.47 -8.46
CA ILE A 69 -9.28 -0.35 -7.95
C ILE A 69 -9.13 -1.57 -8.86
N SER A 70 -8.04 -1.58 -9.63
CA SER A 70 -7.73 -2.70 -10.53
C SER A 70 -6.21 -2.91 -10.57
N GLU A 71 -5.80 -4.12 -10.97
CA GLU A 71 -4.37 -4.40 -11.15
C GLU A 71 -3.76 -3.45 -12.16
N GLU A 72 -4.46 -3.17 -13.25
CA GLU A 72 -4.02 -2.24 -14.29
C GLU A 72 -3.78 -0.84 -13.72
N PHE A 73 -4.68 -0.37 -12.85
CA PHE A 73 -4.50 0.92 -12.19
C PHE A 73 -3.20 0.96 -11.41
N PHE A 74 -2.93 -0.06 -10.58
CA PHE A 74 -1.72 -0.09 -9.77
C PHE A 74 -0.46 -0.17 -10.63
N ARG A 75 -0.48 -0.94 -11.70
CA ARG A 75 0.66 -1.05 -12.61
C ARG A 75 1.00 0.27 -13.28
N SER A 76 0.00 1.11 -13.55
CA SER A 76 0.23 2.41 -14.17
C SER A 76 0.56 3.51 -13.17
N ALA A 77 0.03 3.42 -11.94
CA ALA A 77 0.15 4.49 -10.95
C ALA A 77 1.42 4.40 -10.10
N TRP A 78 1.87 3.17 -9.77
CA TRP A 78 3.07 2.99 -8.96
C TRP A 78 4.32 2.96 -9.82
N ALA A 79 5.36 3.70 -9.39
CA ALA A 79 6.61 3.83 -10.15
C ALA A 79 7.55 2.64 -9.89
N LEU A 80 7.03 1.42 -10.04
CA LEU A 80 7.80 0.19 -9.89
C LEU A 80 8.11 -0.35 -11.29
N THR A 81 9.36 -0.16 -11.73
CA THR A 81 9.79 -0.56 -13.07
C THR A 81 10.16 -2.05 -13.15
N ASP A 82 10.55 -2.66 -12.02
CA ASP A 82 10.85 -4.09 -11.98
C ASP A 82 9.56 -4.89 -11.84
N PRO A 83 9.24 -5.80 -12.79
CA PRO A 83 8.02 -6.60 -12.70
C PRO A 83 7.92 -7.43 -11.40
N ALA A 84 9.05 -7.89 -10.87
CA ALA A 84 9.06 -8.65 -9.61
C ALA A 84 8.63 -7.79 -8.44
N ASP A 85 9.05 -6.53 -8.40
CA ASP A 85 8.65 -5.59 -7.35
C ASP A 85 7.16 -5.28 -7.44
N MET A 86 6.65 -5.07 -8.64
CA MET A 86 5.22 -4.83 -8.84
C MET A 86 4.40 -6.06 -8.42
N ASP A 87 4.83 -7.25 -8.80
CA ASP A 87 4.14 -8.49 -8.40
C ASP A 87 4.14 -8.65 -6.88
N HIS A 88 5.23 -8.30 -6.21
CA HIS A 88 5.34 -8.33 -4.75
C HIS A 88 4.34 -7.36 -4.10
N PHE A 89 4.22 -6.15 -4.64
CA PHE A 89 3.27 -5.15 -4.16
C PHE A 89 1.83 -5.64 -4.34
N LEU A 90 1.51 -6.17 -5.52
CA LEU A 90 0.18 -6.69 -5.83
C LEU A 90 -0.18 -7.90 -4.95
N GLU A 91 0.80 -8.74 -4.61
CA GLU A 91 0.60 -9.86 -3.70
C GLU A 91 0.05 -9.40 -2.34
N GLY A 92 0.66 -8.34 -1.78
CA GLY A 92 0.18 -7.78 -0.51
C GLY A 92 -1.25 -7.28 -0.62
N LEU A 93 -1.58 -6.61 -1.71
CA LEU A 93 -2.95 -6.15 -1.97
C LEU A 93 -3.92 -7.31 -2.08
N ARG A 94 -3.55 -8.39 -2.77
CA ARG A 94 -4.39 -9.59 -2.87
C ARG A 94 -4.62 -10.23 -1.51
N LYS A 95 -3.59 -10.34 -0.68
CA LYS A 95 -3.71 -10.87 0.68
C LYS A 95 -4.64 -10.02 1.54
N ALA A 96 -4.72 -8.74 1.26
CA ALA A 96 -5.64 -7.83 1.94
C ALA A 96 -7.07 -7.88 1.39
N GLY A 97 -7.29 -8.61 0.29
CA GLY A 97 -8.60 -8.71 -0.34
C GLY A 97 -8.95 -7.56 -1.28
N VAL A 98 -7.97 -6.75 -1.66
CA VAL A 98 -8.17 -5.58 -2.53
C VAL A 98 -8.38 -6.02 -3.98
N LEU A 99 -7.58 -6.96 -4.43
CA LEU A 99 -7.64 -7.48 -5.78
C LEU A 99 -8.09 -8.94 -5.72
N GLU A 100 -9.03 -9.29 -6.57
CA GLU A 100 -9.45 -10.68 -6.69
C GLU A 100 -8.38 -11.47 -7.46
N SER A 101 -8.07 -12.61 -6.95
CA SER A 101 -7.09 -13.50 -7.59
C SER A 101 -7.70 -14.22 -8.78
#